data_8857971165e96c859e11b92d71d126e3
#
_entry.id   8857971165e96c859e11b92d71d126e3
#
_cell.length_a   1.000
_cell.length_b   1.000
_cell.length_c   1.000
_cell.angle_alpha   90.00
_cell.angle_beta   90.00
_cell.angle_gamma   90.00
#
_symmetry.space_group_name_H-M   'P 1'
#
loop_
_entity.id
_entity.type
_entity.pdbx_description
1 polymer ?
#
loop_
_entity_poly.entity_id
_entity_poly.type
_entity_poly.pdbx_seq_one_letter_code
_entity_poly.pdbx_strand_id
1 'polypeptide(L)'
;LHEVRAYRDGYSDATLLDILKGCKKYNATTLVVETNFGDGIVSELFKKHIQQTKQQIFIDEVRANVRKEDRIIDSLEPVLNQHRLVVDRSVIDWDYRSNKDSAPESRLLYMLFYQMSRMCREKGAVKHDDRLDTLAQGVKYFTDALSISAHDAIKLRKREEWDSMLEDFLTCPHRSANHLVLGMNKEQREEAMGLEGNSNVKTWI
;
A
#
# COMPACT_ATOMS: atom_id res chain seq x y z
N LEU A 1 -13.34 4.36 0.74
CA LEU A 1 -14.07 3.24 0.15
C LEU A 1 -15.36 3.74 -0.47
N HIS A 2 -15.47 3.68 -1.80
CA HIS A 2 -16.61 4.20 -2.54
C HIS A 2 -17.63 3.13 -2.89
N GLU A 3 -17.20 1.89 -3.06
CA GLU A 3 -18.08 0.80 -3.46
C GLU A 3 -17.51 -0.56 -3.04
N VAL A 4 -18.40 -1.48 -2.68
CA VAL A 4 -18.09 -2.90 -2.45
C VAL A 4 -19.14 -3.71 -3.17
N ARG A 5 -18.75 -4.69 -3.99
CA ARG A 5 -19.65 -5.59 -4.70
C ARG A 5 -19.29 -7.05 -4.43
N ALA A 6 -20.26 -7.92 -4.58
CA ALA A 6 -20.07 -9.35 -4.58
C ALA A 6 -20.90 -9.94 -5.74
N TYR A 7 -20.31 -10.90 -6.43
CA TYR A 7 -20.92 -11.54 -7.59
C TYR A 7 -21.07 -13.04 -7.32
N ARG A 8 -22.20 -13.59 -7.73
CA ARG A 8 -22.48 -15.03 -7.59
C ARG A 8 -22.07 -15.82 -8.83
N ASP A 9 -21.98 -15.15 -9.97
CA ASP A 9 -21.75 -15.76 -11.28
C ASP A 9 -20.24 -15.90 -11.63
N GLY A 10 -19.37 -15.79 -10.64
CA GLY A 10 -17.92 -15.90 -10.82
C GLY A 10 -17.40 -14.87 -11.83
N TYR A 11 -16.56 -15.32 -12.76
CA TYR A 11 -15.92 -14.46 -13.78
C TYR A 11 -16.68 -14.45 -15.12
N SER A 12 -18.00 -14.37 -15.08
CA SER A 12 -18.81 -14.21 -16.29
C SER A 12 -18.50 -12.89 -16.99
N ASP A 13 -18.74 -12.82 -18.32
CA ASP A 13 -18.55 -11.59 -19.08
C ASP A 13 -19.35 -10.41 -18.50
N ALA A 14 -20.56 -10.69 -17.99
CA ALA A 14 -21.40 -9.68 -17.34
C ALA A 14 -20.73 -9.12 -16.06
N THR A 15 -20.16 -9.99 -15.23
CA THR A 15 -19.40 -9.61 -14.02
C THR A 15 -18.20 -8.76 -14.36
N LEU A 16 -17.39 -9.19 -15.34
CA LEU A 16 -16.17 -8.48 -15.73
C LEU A 16 -16.50 -7.09 -16.29
N LEU A 17 -17.53 -6.99 -17.14
CA LEU A 17 -17.98 -5.71 -17.68
C LEU A 17 -18.56 -4.79 -16.60
N ASP A 18 -19.25 -5.33 -15.59
CA ASP A 18 -19.77 -4.53 -14.49
C ASP A 18 -18.63 -3.97 -13.59
N ILE A 19 -17.61 -4.76 -13.35
CA ILE A 19 -16.38 -4.29 -12.66
C ILE A 19 -15.73 -3.16 -13.45
N LEU A 20 -15.56 -3.31 -14.77
CA LEU A 20 -14.98 -2.27 -15.62
C LEU A 20 -15.84 -0.99 -15.70
N LYS A 21 -17.17 -1.11 -15.63
CA LYS A 21 -18.05 0.06 -15.44
C LYS A 21 -17.79 0.77 -14.12
N GLY A 22 -17.56 0.01 -13.04
CA GLY A 22 -17.14 0.56 -11.75
C GLY A 22 -15.82 1.31 -11.86
N CYS A 23 -14.82 0.72 -12.50
CA CYS A 23 -13.53 1.38 -12.74
C CYS A 23 -13.70 2.71 -13.49
N LYS A 24 -14.50 2.74 -14.53
CA LYS A 24 -14.82 3.96 -15.30
C LYS A 24 -15.54 5.00 -14.44
N LYS A 25 -16.51 4.58 -13.65
CA LYS A 25 -17.30 5.47 -12.76
C LYS A 25 -16.40 6.22 -11.76
N TYR A 26 -15.38 5.56 -11.23
CA TYR A 26 -14.48 6.11 -10.22
C TYR A 26 -13.12 6.56 -10.78
N ASN A 27 -12.96 6.60 -12.11
CA ASN A 27 -11.70 6.93 -12.78
C ASN A 27 -10.51 6.10 -12.26
N ALA A 28 -10.76 4.81 -11.99
CA ALA A 28 -9.71 3.91 -11.54
C ALA A 28 -8.74 3.63 -12.69
N THR A 29 -7.46 3.83 -12.45
CA THR A 29 -6.38 3.58 -13.40
C THR A 29 -5.73 2.22 -13.22
N THR A 30 -5.94 1.58 -12.06
CA THR A 30 -5.34 0.30 -11.71
C THR A 30 -6.39 -0.66 -11.20
N LEU A 31 -6.37 -1.88 -11.70
CA LEU A 31 -7.15 -3.01 -11.24
C LEU A 31 -6.21 -4.03 -10.61
N VAL A 32 -6.32 -4.19 -9.29
CA VAL A 32 -5.53 -5.18 -8.55
C VAL A 32 -6.26 -6.51 -8.54
N VAL A 33 -5.60 -7.57 -9.00
CA VAL A 33 -6.16 -8.91 -9.13
C VAL A 33 -5.35 -9.91 -8.33
N GLU A 34 -6.01 -10.66 -7.45
CA GLU A 34 -5.35 -11.76 -6.74
C GLU A 34 -5.20 -12.99 -7.66
N THR A 35 -3.97 -13.50 -7.78
CA THR A 35 -3.62 -14.60 -8.69
C THR A 35 -3.38 -15.93 -7.97
N ASN A 36 -3.76 -16.06 -6.72
CA ASN A 36 -3.60 -17.31 -5.94
C ASN A 36 -4.37 -18.49 -6.53
N PHE A 37 -5.41 -18.21 -7.32
CA PHE A 37 -6.21 -19.22 -8.00
C PHE A 37 -6.23 -18.93 -9.51
N GLY A 38 -5.83 -19.92 -10.30
CA GLY A 38 -5.97 -19.84 -11.76
C GLY A 38 -4.83 -19.16 -12.52
N ASP A 39 -3.65 -18.97 -11.92
CA ASP A 39 -2.39 -18.54 -12.58
C ASP A 39 -2.55 -17.46 -13.67
N GLY A 40 -3.25 -16.35 -13.34
CA GLY A 40 -3.40 -15.22 -14.26
C GLY A 40 -4.57 -15.32 -15.25
N ILE A 41 -5.37 -16.39 -15.24
CA ILE A 41 -6.55 -16.53 -16.15
C ILE A 41 -7.50 -15.34 -16.02
N VAL A 42 -7.75 -14.89 -14.79
CA VAL A 42 -8.64 -13.76 -14.51
C VAL A 42 -8.12 -12.47 -15.15
N SER A 43 -6.82 -12.23 -15.04
CA SER A 43 -6.16 -11.08 -15.66
C SER A 43 -6.28 -11.11 -17.19
N GLU A 44 -6.12 -12.26 -17.81
CA GLU A 44 -6.29 -12.40 -19.26
C GLU A 44 -7.74 -12.13 -19.71
N LEU A 45 -8.73 -12.59 -18.93
CA LEU A 45 -10.12 -12.26 -19.20
C LEU A 45 -10.38 -10.75 -19.13
N PHE A 46 -9.83 -10.07 -18.10
CA PHE A 46 -9.92 -8.61 -18.01
C PHE A 46 -9.21 -7.89 -19.15
N LYS A 47 -8.02 -8.31 -19.56
CA LYS A 47 -7.30 -7.71 -20.70
C LYS A 47 -8.12 -7.68 -21.96
N LYS A 48 -8.82 -8.80 -22.26
CA LYS A 48 -9.73 -8.88 -23.42
C LYS A 48 -10.84 -7.83 -23.36
N HIS A 49 -11.51 -7.70 -22.21
CA HIS A 49 -12.60 -6.75 -22.05
C HIS A 49 -12.13 -5.28 -21.98
N ILE A 50 -10.96 -5.02 -21.39
CA ILE A 50 -10.33 -3.70 -21.38
C ILE A 50 -10.05 -3.22 -22.81
N GLN A 51 -9.51 -4.10 -23.67
CA GLN A 51 -9.27 -3.79 -25.08
C GLN A 51 -10.58 -3.48 -25.82
N GLN A 52 -11.64 -4.27 -25.60
CA GLN A 52 -12.94 -4.07 -26.21
C GLN A 52 -13.61 -2.76 -25.80
N THR A 53 -13.47 -2.39 -24.52
CA THR A 53 -14.05 -1.17 -23.96
C THR A 53 -13.16 0.06 -24.13
N LYS A 54 -11.94 -0.09 -24.67
CA LYS A 54 -10.93 0.97 -24.87
C LYS A 54 -10.64 1.77 -23.60
N GLN A 55 -10.66 1.12 -22.45
CA GLN A 55 -10.33 1.75 -21.18
C GLN A 55 -8.80 1.69 -20.95
N GLN A 56 -8.27 2.71 -20.32
CA GLN A 56 -6.86 2.75 -19.91
C GLN A 56 -6.75 2.31 -18.44
N ILE A 57 -6.75 1.00 -18.24
CA ILE A 57 -6.65 0.37 -16.91
C ILE A 57 -5.43 -0.54 -16.92
N PHE A 58 -4.52 -0.31 -15.98
CA PHE A 58 -3.41 -1.21 -15.70
C PHE A 58 -3.88 -2.34 -14.79
N ILE A 59 -3.49 -3.57 -15.10
CA ILE A 59 -3.75 -4.72 -14.23
C ILE A 59 -2.49 -5.00 -13.44
N ASP A 60 -2.62 -4.98 -12.11
CA ASP A 60 -1.57 -5.36 -11.18
C ASP A 60 -1.95 -6.68 -10.50
N GLU A 61 -1.06 -7.67 -10.61
CA GLU A 61 -1.27 -9.00 -10.09
C GLU A 61 -0.60 -9.14 -8.73
N VAL A 62 -1.37 -9.51 -7.72
CA VAL A 62 -0.85 -9.72 -6.37
C VAL A 62 -1.03 -11.17 -5.95
N ARG A 63 -0.03 -11.70 -5.22
CA ARG A 63 -0.09 -13.03 -4.60
C ARG A 63 -0.10 -12.90 -3.09
N ALA A 64 -1.01 -13.61 -2.46
CA ALA A 64 -1.07 -13.69 -1.01
C ALA A 64 -0.36 -14.97 -0.52
N ASN A 65 0.74 -14.78 0.21
CA ASN A 65 1.55 -15.88 0.75
C ASN A 65 1.42 -16.01 2.28
N VAL A 66 0.60 -15.16 2.90
CA VAL A 66 0.40 -15.10 4.35
C VAL A 66 -0.99 -15.64 4.69
N ARG A 67 -1.15 -16.17 5.89
CA ARG A 67 -2.43 -16.64 6.40
C ARG A 67 -3.48 -15.52 6.28
N LYS A 68 -4.68 -15.86 5.82
CA LYS A 68 -5.73 -14.90 5.46
C LYS A 68 -6.12 -14.01 6.65
N GLU A 69 -6.35 -14.59 7.79
CA GLU A 69 -6.76 -13.89 9.00
C GLU A 69 -5.70 -12.88 9.48
N ASP A 70 -4.44 -13.28 9.48
CA ASP A 70 -3.33 -12.41 9.86
C ASP A 70 -3.18 -11.26 8.86
N ARG A 71 -3.25 -11.56 7.56
CA ARG A 71 -3.19 -10.55 6.49
C ARG A 71 -4.28 -9.50 6.63
N ILE A 72 -5.52 -9.91 6.89
CA ILE A 72 -6.65 -9.02 7.05
C ILE A 72 -6.43 -8.09 8.25
N ILE A 73 -6.09 -8.66 9.40
CA ILE A 73 -5.90 -7.88 10.63
C ILE A 73 -4.71 -6.94 10.50
N ASP A 74 -3.56 -7.44 10.06
CA ASP A 74 -2.33 -6.64 9.95
C ASP A 74 -2.47 -5.48 8.94
N SER A 75 -3.34 -5.64 7.93
CA SER A 75 -3.62 -4.58 6.97
C SER A 75 -4.64 -3.56 7.49
N LEU A 76 -5.72 -4.00 8.14
CA LEU A 76 -6.83 -3.13 8.51
C LEU A 76 -6.67 -2.47 9.89
N GLU A 77 -6.14 -3.19 10.88
CA GLU A 77 -6.04 -2.70 12.26
C GLU A 77 -5.30 -1.35 12.36
N PRO A 78 -4.12 -1.15 11.74
CA PRO A 78 -3.41 0.13 11.82
C PRO A 78 -4.20 1.29 11.20
N VAL A 79 -4.88 1.03 10.07
CA VAL A 79 -5.63 2.04 9.33
C VAL A 79 -6.92 2.42 10.05
N LEU A 80 -7.59 1.46 10.68
CA LEU A 80 -8.78 1.68 11.48
C LEU A 80 -8.47 2.43 12.78
N ASN A 81 -7.42 2.03 13.50
CA ASN A 81 -6.98 2.69 14.72
C ASN A 81 -6.54 4.15 14.49
N GLN A 82 -6.02 4.45 13.32
CA GLN A 82 -5.63 5.79 12.91
C GLN A 82 -6.78 6.58 12.25
N HIS A 83 -7.99 6.03 12.17
CA HIS A 83 -9.16 6.63 11.51
C HIS A 83 -8.90 7.05 10.04
N ARG A 84 -8.05 6.29 9.33
CA ARG A 84 -7.66 6.60 7.95
C ARG A 84 -8.57 5.98 6.89
N LEU A 85 -9.44 5.04 7.26
CA LEU A 85 -10.40 4.43 6.36
C LEU A 85 -11.67 5.29 6.30
N VAL A 86 -11.84 6.02 5.22
CA VAL A 86 -13.07 6.78 4.94
C VAL A 86 -13.99 5.92 4.08
N VAL A 87 -15.24 5.78 4.51
CA VAL A 87 -16.26 4.97 3.85
C VAL A 87 -17.42 5.86 3.42
N ASP A 88 -17.81 5.76 2.16
CA ASP A 88 -19.00 6.44 1.66
C ASP A 88 -20.26 5.84 2.31
N ARG A 89 -21.21 6.69 2.70
CA ARG A 89 -22.45 6.25 3.32
C ARG A 89 -23.24 5.27 2.44
N SER A 90 -23.19 5.46 1.14
CA SER A 90 -23.84 4.57 0.17
C SER A 90 -23.34 3.12 0.25
N VAL A 91 -22.09 2.90 0.67
CA VAL A 91 -21.51 1.55 0.87
C VAL A 91 -22.21 0.83 2.02
N ILE A 92 -22.52 1.54 3.10
CA ILE A 92 -23.21 0.96 4.26
C ILE A 92 -24.63 0.54 3.86
N ASP A 93 -25.34 1.41 3.16
CA ASP A 93 -26.70 1.13 2.67
C ASP A 93 -26.70 -0.04 1.67
N TRP A 94 -25.70 -0.09 0.81
CA TRP A 94 -25.57 -1.16 -0.19
C TRP A 94 -25.21 -2.50 0.46
N ASP A 95 -24.28 -2.51 1.41
CA ASP A 95 -23.88 -3.72 2.14
C ASP A 95 -25.09 -4.40 2.81
N TYR A 96 -25.97 -3.57 3.39
CA TYR A 96 -27.21 -4.06 3.97
C TYR A 96 -28.20 -4.58 2.89
N ARG A 97 -28.41 -3.80 1.81
CA ARG A 97 -29.41 -4.12 0.77
C ARG A 97 -29.01 -5.30 -0.11
N SER A 98 -27.73 -5.46 -0.41
CA SER A 98 -27.22 -6.51 -1.31
C SER A 98 -27.46 -7.93 -0.79
N ASN A 99 -27.75 -8.08 0.51
CA ASN A 99 -27.97 -9.38 1.14
C ASN A 99 -29.44 -9.64 1.51
N LYS A 100 -30.38 -8.82 1.03
CA LYS A 100 -31.80 -8.97 1.38
C LYS A 100 -32.41 -10.30 0.94
N ASP A 101 -31.94 -10.83 -0.20
CA ASP A 101 -32.41 -12.09 -0.78
C ASP A 101 -31.77 -13.31 -0.14
N SER A 102 -30.81 -13.14 0.75
CA SER A 102 -30.21 -14.22 1.54
C SER A 102 -31.13 -14.61 2.70
N ALA A 103 -31.07 -15.87 3.10
CA ALA A 103 -31.83 -16.34 4.26
C ALA A 103 -31.49 -15.48 5.51
N PRO A 104 -32.49 -15.12 6.33
CA PRO A 104 -32.31 -14.20 7.45
C PRO A 104 -31.15 -14.60 8.38
N GLU A 105 -30.96 -15.90 8.58
CA GLU A 105 -29.92 -16.48 9.46
C GLU A 105 -28.51 -16.30 8.90
N SER A 106 -28.34 -16.28 7.58
CA SER A 106 -27.04 -16.16 6.91
C SER A 106 -26.74 -14.76 6.41
N ARG A 107 -27.73 -13.86 6.40
CA ARG A 107 -27.60 -12.50 5.83
C ARG A 107 -26.42 -11.72 6.39
N LEU A 108 -26.27 -11.73 7.71
CA LEU A 108 -25.21 -11.00 8.39
C LEU A 108 -23.81 -11.51 8.00
N LEU A 109 -23.67 -12.81 7.77
CA LEU A 109 -22.38 -13.42 7.45
C LEU A 109 -21.75 -12.89 6.15
N TYR A 110 -22.58 -12.36 5.24
CA TYR A 110 -22.13 -11.80 3.96
C TYR A 110 -21.95 -10.28 4.00
N MET A 111 -22.22 -9.63 5.15
CA MET A 111 -22.09 -8.17 5.27
C MET A 111 -20.66 -7.80 5.68
N LEU A 112 -20.06 -6.86 4.95
CA LEU A 112 -18.71 -6.37 5.20
C LEU A 112 -18.51 -5.88 6.65
N PHE A 113 -19.42 -5.02 7.12
CA PHE A 113 -19.28 -4.43 8.46
C PHE A 113 -19.49 -5.45 9.57
N TYR A 114 -20.32 -6.46 9.36
CA TYR A 114 -20.43 -7.58 10.29
C TYR A 114 -19.14 -8.42 10.30
N GLN A 115 -18.58 -8.74 9.13
CA GLN A 115 -17.31 -9.45 9.01
C GLN A 115 -16.19 -8.68 9.75
N MET A 116 -16.10 -7.36 9.56
CA MET A 116 -15.13 -6.51 10.27
C MET A 116 -15.28 -6.59 11.79
N SER A 117 -16.52 -6.60 12.31
CA SER A 117 -16.77 -6.64 13.75
C SER A 117 -16.48 -8.00 14.40
N ARG A 118 -16.35 -9.06 13.61
CA ARG A 118 -16.15 -10.44 14.08
C ARG A 118 -14.76 -11.01 13.79
N MET A 119 -13.96 -10.29 13.02
CA MET A 119 -12.64 -10.75 12.64
C MET A 119 -11.70 -10.81 13.83
N CYS A 120 -11.05 -11.95 14.00
CA CYS A 120 -9.97 -12.16 14.97
C CYS A 120 -8.91 -13.09 14.38
N ARG A 121 -7.77 -13.27 15.08
CA ARG A 121 -6.64 -14.09 14.59
C ARG A 121 -6.90 -15.60 14.65
N GLU A 122 -8.05 -16.01 15.14
CA GLU A 122 -8.42 -17.42 15.15
C GLU A 122 -8.82 -17.89 13.75
N LYS A 123 -8.35 -19.07 13.37
CA LYS A 123 -8.67 -19.66 12.07
C LYS A 123 -10.18 -19.90 11.94
N GLY A 124 -10.77 -19.38 10.88
CA GLY A 124 -12.19 -19.53 10.59
C GLY A 124 -13.12 -18.70 11.47
N ALA A 125 -12.61 -17.64 12.12
CA ALA A 125 -13.41 -16.71 12.92
C ALA A 125 -14.60 -16.12 12.16
N VAL A 126 -14.42 -15.89 10.86
CA VAL A 126 -15.47 -15.42 9.94
C VAL A 126 -15.65 -16.48 8.86
N LYS A 127 -16.89 -16.97 8.71
CA LYS A 127 -17.22 -18.05 7.76
C LYS A 127 -17.15 -17.57 6.29
N HIS A 128 -17.54 -16.35 6.03
CA HIS A 128 -17.55 -15.72 4.70
C HIS A 128 -16.84 -14.38 4.84
N ASP A 129 -15.58 -14.31 4.48
CA ASP A 129 -14.71 -13.16 4.69
C ASP A 129 -14.25 -12.48 3.38
N ASP A 130 -14.83 -12.87 2.24
CA ASP A 130 -14.37 -12.44 0.91
C ASP A 130 -14.42 -10.92 0.71
N ARG A 131 -15.46 -10.24 1.23
CA ARG A 131 -15.55 -8.77 1.16
C ARG A 131 -14.49 -8.10 2.00
N LEU A 132 -14.27 -8.64 3.19
CA LEU A 132 -13.28 -8.12 4.13
C LEU A 132 -11.86 -8.34 3.62
N ASP A 133 -11.59 -9.50 3.05
CA ASP A 133 -10.30 -9.83 2.46
C ASP A 133 -9.98 -8.93 1.25
N THR A 134 -10.95 -8.71 0.37
CA THR A 134 -10.79 -7.77 -0.76
C THR A 134 -10.49 -6.34 -0.26
N LEU A 135 -11.17 -5.88 0.80
CA LEU A 135 -10.88 -4.58 1.40
C LEU A 135 -9.46 -4.54 1.97
N ALA A 136 -9.05 -5.58 2.70
CA ALA A 136 -7.72 -5.69 3.28
C ALA A 136 -6.61 -5.66 2.22
N GLN A 137 -6.81 -6.36 1.11
CA GLN A 137 -5.88 -6.33 -0.03
C GLN A 137 -5.78 -4.92 -0.64
N GLY A 138 -6.91 -4.24 -0.84
CA GLY A 138 -6.92 -2.87 -1.32
C GLY A 138 -6.19 -1.92 -0.37
N VAL A 139 -6.45 -2.01 0.93
CA VAL A 139 -5.78 -1.19 1.95
C VAL A 139 -4.28 -1.47 1.96
N LYS A 140 -3.87 -2.72 1.93
CA LYS A 140 -2.47 -3.12 1.87
C LYS A 140 -1.78 -2.54 0.63
N TYR A 141 -2.40 -2.68 -0.55
CA TYR A 141 -1.87 -2.15 -1.79
C TYR A 141 -1.61 -0.64 -1.71
N PHE A 142 -2.57 0.14 -1.20
CA PHE A 142 -2.39 1.58 -1.01
C PHE A 142 -1.34 1.92 0.04
N THR A 143 -1.26 1.17 1.13
CA THR A 143 -0.28 1.40 2.19
C THR A 143 1.13 1.15 1.68
N ASP A 144 1.33 0.07 0.93
CA ASP A 144 2.62 -0.27 0.33
C ASP A 144 3.02 0.77 -0.72
N ALA A 145 2.12 1.19 -1.60
CA ALA A 145 2.36 2.23 -2.60
C ALA A 145 2.72 3.58 -1.96
N LEU A 146 2.02 3.99 -0.90
CA LEU A 146 2.31 5.21 -0.16
C LEU A 146 3.67 5.16 0.56
N SER A 147 4.05 4.00 1.10
CA SER A 147 5.35 3.82 1.77
C SER A 147 6.51 3.94 0.79
N ILE A 148 6.39 3.37 -0.40
CA ILE A 148 7.38 3.51 -1.49
C ILE A 148 7.51 4.97 -1.90
N SER A 149 6.39 5.64 -2.17
CA SER A 149 6.38 7.06 -2.54
C SER A 149 7.00 7.97 -1.48
N ALA A 150 6.72 7.73 -0.20
CA ALA A 150 7.31 8.48 0.91
C ALA A 150 8.83 8.25 1.00
N HIS A 151 9.29 7.02 0.80
CA HIS A 151 10.70 6.69 0.81
C HIS A 151 11.45 7.36 -0.35
N ASP A 152 10.87 7.36 -1.54
CA ASP A 152 11.46 8.02 -2.71
C ASP A 152 11.50 9.54 -2.54
N ALA A 153 10.47 10.15 -1.97
CA ALA A 153 10.46 11.57 -1.62
C ALA A 153 11.55 11.93 -0.60
N ILE A 154 11.78 11.08 0.41
CA ILE A 154 12.87 11.28 1.39
C ILE A 154 14.24 11.16 0.71
N LYS A 155 14.41 10.18 -0.18
CA LYS A 155 15.67 10.03 -0.94
C LYS A 155 15.95 11.25 -1.83
N LEU A 156 14.92 11.72 -2.53
CA LEU A 156 15.04 12.91 -3.40
C LEU A 156 15.45 14.13 -2.59
N ARG A 157 14.76 14.39 -1.48
CA ARG A 157 15.07 15.50 -0.58
C ARG A 157 16.51 15.43 -0.02
N LYS A 158 16.95 14.26 0.41
CA LYS A 158 18.33 14.08 0.86
C LYS A 158 19.35 14.38 -0.25
N ARG A 159 19.03 13.96 -1.48
CA ARG A 159 19.90 14.24 -2.63
C ARG A 159 19.97 15.74 -2.92
N GLU A 160 18.85 16.44 -2.93
CA GLU A 160 18.80 17.90 -3.08
C GLU A 160 19.56 18.63 -1.98
N GLU A 161 19.46 18.18 -0.73
CA GLU A 161 20.23 18.71 0.39
C GLU A 161 21.75 18.51 0.18
N TRP A 162 22.18 17.33 -0.29
CA TRP A 162 23.57 17.05 -0.61
C TRP A 162 24.07 17.88 -1.78
N ASP A 163 23.31 18.02 -2.85
CA ASP A 163 23.67 18.82 -4.03
C ASP A 163 23.82 20.30 -3.64
N SER A 164 22.90 20.84 -2.81
CA SER A 164 23.01 22.19 -2.27
C SER A 164 24.24 22.39 -1.40
N MET A 165 24.58 21.43 -0.52
CA MET A 165 25.80 21.48 0.31
C MET A 165 27.07 21.44 -0.54
N LEU A 166 27.08 20.67 -1.63
CA LEU A 166 28.16 20.62 -2.59
C LEU A 166 28.33 21.96 -3.35
N GLU A 167 27.25 22.58 -3.78
CA GLU A 167 27.28 23.89 -4.41
C GLU A 167 27.82 24.97 -3.46
N ASP A 168 27.37 24.97 -2.21
CA ASP A 168 27.85 25.88 -1.16
C ASP A 168 29.35 25.67 -0.89
N PHE A 169 29.80 24.41 -0.88
CA PHE A 169 31.23 24.07 -0.72
C PHE A 169 32.07 24.57 -1.89
N LEU A 170 31.59 24.41 -3.11
CA LEU A 170 32.32 24.84 -4.32
C LEU A 170 32.37 26.36 -4.48
N THR A 171 31.29 27.06 -4.07
CA THR A 171 31.22 28.52 -4.19
C THR A 171 31.88 29.26 -3.03
N CYS A 172 31.87 28.70 -1.83
CA CYS A 172 32.44 29.32 -0.64
C CYS A 172 33.17 28.30 0.24
N PRO A 173 34.34 27.76 -0.20
CA PRO A 173 35.02 26.64 0.48
C PRO A 173 35.39 26.94 1.95
N HIS A 174 35.74 28.16 2.28
CA HIS A 174 36.07 28.54 3.67
C HIS A 174 34.85 28.59 4.61
N ARG A 175 33.69 28.95 4.11
CA ARG A 175 32.45 29.07 4.89
C ARG A 175 31.80 27.70 5.07
N SER A 176 31.82 26.88 4.00
CA SER A 176 31.24 25.53 3.96
C SER A 176 32.04 24.54 4.82
N ALA A 177 33.40 24.63 4.80
CA ALA A 177 34.23 23.77 5.65
C ALA A 177 33.95 24.00 7.13
N ASN A 178 33.76 25.26 7.57
CA ASN A 178 33.43 25.56 8.96
C ASN A 178 32.06 25.04 9.38
N HIS A 179 31.07 25.05 8.50
CA HIS A 179 29.72 24.55 8.79
C HIS A 179 29.68 23.01 8.87
N LEU A 180 30.39 22.33 7.98
CA LEU A 180 30.51 20.87 7.97
C LEU A 180 31.26 20.38 9.24
N VAL A 181 32.30 21.08 9.64
CA VAL A 181 33.11 20.73 10.82
C VAL A 181 32.40 21.05 12.15
N LEU A 182 31.56 22.10 12.20
CA LEU A 182 30.81 22.48 13.41
C LEU A 182 29.67 21.49 13.74
N GLY A 183 29.11 20.79 12.75
CA GLY A 183 28.09 19.76 12.96
C GLY A 183 28.62 18.38 13.35
N MET A 184 29.91 18.16 13.24
CA MET A 184 30.53 16.87 13.52
C MET A 184 30.99 16.77 15.00
N ASN A 185 30.92 15.57 15.59
CA ASN A 185 31.51 15.28 16.85
C ASN A 185 33.09 15.25 16.72
N LYS A 186 33.82 15.17 17.83
CA LYS A 186 35.29 15.27 17.82
C LYS A 186 35.93 14.17 16.93
N GLU A 187 35.46 12.94 17.03
CA GLU A 187 35.98 11.80 16.25
C GLU A 187 35.72 11.97 14.75
N GLN A 188 34.53 12.41 14.37
CA GLN A 188 34.18 12.69 12.98
C GLN A 188 34.99 13.84 12.37
N ARG A 189 35.39 14.82 13.17
CA ARG A 189 36.28 15.93 12.73
C ARG A 189 37.70 15.44 12.48
N GLU A 190 38.21 14.59 13.35
CA GLU A 190 39.57 14.02 13.22
C GLU A 190 39.65 13.10 12.00
N GLU A 191 38.62 12.29 11.75
CA GLU A 191 38.49 11.42 10.58
C GLU A 191 38.40 12.24 9.28
N ALA A 192 37.53 13.26 9.22
CA ALA A 192 37.34 14.13 8.07
C ALA A 192 38.59 14.97 7.70
N MET A 193 39.43 15.31 8.70
CA MET A 193 40.69 16.02 8.48
C MET A 193 41.89 15.09 8.17
N GLY A 194 41.62 13.77 8.04
CA GLY A 194 42.70 12.80 7.79
C GLY A 194 43.73 12.69 8.94
N LEU A 195 43.33 13.18 10.12
CA LEU A 195 44.13 13.09 11.34
C LEU A 195 43.78 11.80 12.08
N GLU A 196 43.90 10.65 11.39
CA GLU A 196 43.95 9.39 12.12
C GLU A 196 45.14 9.42 13.05
N GLY A 197 44.83 9.23 14.33
CA GLY A 197 45.79 9.28 15.40
C GLY A 197 46.99 8.37 15.19
N ASN A 198 48.02 8.91 14.61
CA ASN A 198 49.31 8.29 14.62
C ASN A 198 49.98 8.56 15.98
N SER A 199 49.56 7.73 16.95
CA SER A 199 50.11 7.74 18.32
C SER A 199 51.56 7.21 18.41
N ASN A 200 52.37 7.39 17.37
CA ASN A 200 53.77 7.01 17.31
C ASN A 200 54.70 8.18 16.89
N VAL A 201 54.54 9.34 17.50
CA VAL A 201 55.65 10.30 17.48
C VAL A 201 56.55 9.98 18.68
N LYS A 202 57.57 9.18 18.44
CA LYS A 202 58.73 9.06 19.33
C LYS A 202 59.43 10.39 19.35
N THR A 203 59.32 11.11 20.47
CA THR A 203 60.18 12.25 20.81
C THR A 203 61.62 11.77 20.84
N TRP A 204 62.42 12.28 19.93
CA TRP A 204 63.88 12.24 20.05
C TRP A 204 64.34 13.57 20.68
N ILE A 205 64.98 13.44 21.81
CA ILE A 205 65.84 14.49 22.46
C ILE A 205 67.14 14.50 21.73
#